data_3a12ab21d4cd36d57d4738d323d79831
#
_entry.id   3a12ab21d4cd36d57d4738d323d79831
#
_cell.length_a   1.000
_cell.length_b   1.000
_cell.length_c   1.000
_cell.angle_alpha   90.00
_cell.angle_beta   90.00
_cell.angle_gamma   90.00
#
_symmetry.space_group_name_H-M   'P 1'
#
loop_
_entity.id
_entity.type
_entity.pdbx_description
1 polymer ?
#
loop_
_entity_poly.entity_id
_entity_poly.type
_entity_poly.pdbx_seq_one_letter_code
_entity_poly.pdbx_strand_id
1 'polypeptide(L)'
;MPSKQLFADHIASLENNYQSALQFCGVSEESSILIHSGSEHFYYGDDRAIAFQAHAHFLHWVPVNKPDQFLLFTPGQRPRYLQVVPSDYWHDQTIDSADWWTDSLNIIRLDRVEDIAKYIDTANTLYLGQEAEMIQGLLGNQLSVNLSPLLSYLDYKRAYKTEYEIAQLRIANAKALIGHKAAADAFEQGLSEYGIHQAYLQACEILEYEAPYTNIVALDEKSAILHYQNKRRGSAIDSQVLLIDAGYRVNGYGSDITRTYAKDSAHPVFRTLLENMETLETELVDSVEVGNNYTDIHALTLSKVGALLRKLDIVNADDGVMLEARLPQLFMPHGVGHLLGLQVHDVAGFQQDLAGTMKPAPAYSAALRNTRTIEENMVFTIEPGCYF
;
A
#
# COMPACT_ATOMS: atom_id res chain seq x y z
N MET A 1 -7.80 -11.86 -15.33
CA MET A 1 -6.36 -11.74 -15.58
C MET A 1 -6.09 -10.40 -16.25
N PRO A 2 -5.00 -9.69 -15.94
CA PRO A 2 -4.63 -8.47 -16.67
C PRO A 2 -4.47 -8.79 -18.16
N SER A 3 -4.72 -7.82 -19.03
CA SER A 3 -4.41 -8.03 -20.44
C SER A 3 -2.90 -8.01 -20.64
N LYS A 4 -2.40 -8.91 -21.46
CA LYS A 4 -0.97 -8.98 -21.85
C LYS A 4 -0.47 -7.63 -22.38
N GLN A 5 -1.31 -6.91 -23.13
CA GLN A 5 -0.97 -5.61 -23.69
C GLN A 5 -0.81 -4.55 -22.59
N LEU A 6 -1.71 -4.49 -21.61
CA LEU A 6 -1.59 -3.53 -20.50
C LEU A 6 -0.29 -3.73 -19.71
N PHE A 7 0.12 -4.98 -19.51
CA PHE A 7 1.39 -5.26 -18.83
C PHE A 7 2.59 -4.88 -19.70
N ALA A 8 2.56 -5.16 -21.01
CA ALA A 8 3.63 -4.75 -21.92
C ALA A 8 3.79 -3.23 -21.97
N ASP A 9 2.69 -2.47 -22.00
CA ASP A 9 2.70 -1.00 -21.96
C ASP A 9 3.24 -0.48 -20.62
N HIS A 10 2.90 -1.15 -19.51
CA HIS A 10 3.45 -0.86 -18.20
C HIS A 10 4.97 -1.06 -18.17
N ILE A 11 5.49 -2.19 -18.68
CA ILE A 11 6.94 -2.45 -18.75
C ILE A 11 7.63 -1.38 -19.60
N ALA A 12 7.09 -1.00 -20.75
CA ALA A 12 7.64 0.07 -21.57
C ALA A 12 7.70 1.42 -20.84
N SER A 13 6.67 1.73 -20.02
CA SER A 13 6.67 2.91 -19.15
C SER A 13 7.77 2.85 -18.09
N LEU A 14 7.99 1.67 -17.48
CA LEU A 14 9.07 1.48 -16.50
C LEU A 14 10.44 1.61 -17.14
N GLU A 15 10.68 1.02 -18.33
CA GLU A 15 11.93 1.15 -19.07
C GLU A 15 12.26 2.63 -19.31
N ASN A 16 11.30 3.43 -19.75
CA ASN A 16 11.47 4.87 -19.94
C ASN A 16 11.77 5.62 -18.64
N ASN A 17 11.06 5.30 -17.56
CA ASN A 17 11.25 5.94 -16.26
C ASN A 17 12.63 5.62 -15.68
N TYR A 18 13.08 4.37 -15.77
CA TYR A 18 14.37 3.94 -15.23
C TYR A 18 15.54 4.48 -16.07
N GLN A 19 15.42 4.53 -17.39
CA GLN A 19 16.39 5.18 -18.25
C GLN A 19 16.51 6.68 -17.92
N SER A 20 15.38 7.37 -17.80
CA SER A 20 15.34 8.79 -17.42
C SER A 20 15.93 9.04 -16.03
N ALA A 21 15.74 8.10 -15.09
CA ALA A 21 16.31 8.17 -13.75
C ALA A 21 17.84 8.08 -13.78
N LEU A 22 18.42 7.19 -14.59
CA LEU A 22 19.87 7.11 -14.78
C LEU A 22 20.43 8.42 -15.35
N GLN A 23 19.78 8.98 -16.38
CA GLN A 23 20.17 10.28 -16.95
C GLN A 23 20.08 11.42 -15.92
N PHE A 24 18.99 11.46 -15.15
CA PHE A 24 18.80 12.44 -14.08
C PHE A 24 19.90 12.37 -13.01
N CYS A 25 20.35 11.17 -12.67
CA CYS A 25 21.43 10.95 -11.71
C CYS A 25 22.84 11.25 -12.29
N GLY A 26 22.97 11.55 -13.58
CA GLY A 26 24.27 11.75 -14.24
C GLY A 26 25.12 10.48 -14.28
N VAL A 27 24.50 9.30 -14.23
CA VAL A 27 25.17 8.00 -14.37
C VAL A 27 25.29 7.66 -15.86
N SER A 28 26.26 6.82 -16.20
CA SER A 28 26.45 6.37 -17.59
C SER A 28 25.17 5.75 -18.15
N GLU A 29 24.84 6.04 -19.40
CA GLU A 29 23.71 5.40 -20.11
C GLU A 29 23.93 3.89 -20.33
N GLU A 30 25.15 3.40 -20.15
CA GLU A 30 25.48 1.97 -20.18
C GLU A 30 25.25 1.29 -18.82
N SER A 31 24.96 2.06 -17.77
CA SER A 31 24.74 1.51 -16.44
C SER A 31 23.47 0.68 -16.37
N SER A 32 23.54 -0.41 -15.62
CA SER A 32 22.41 -1.28 -15.32
C SER A 32 21.90 -1.03 -13.90
N ILE A 33 20.65 -1.43 -13.64
CA ILE A 33 20.07 -1.42 -12.30
C ILE A 33 19.66 -2.86 -11.96
N LEU A 34 20.27 -3.40 -10.89
CA LEU A 34 19.89 -4.68 -10.29
C LEU A 34 18.89 -4.43 -9.18
N ILE A 35 17.67 -4.93 -9.34
CA ILE A 35 16.57 -4.77 -8.40
C ILE A 35 16.32 -6.12 -7.72
N HIS A 36 16.38 -6.14 -6.39
CA HIS A 36 16.24 -7.35 -5.58
C HIS A 36 14.89 -7.40 -4.88
N SER A 37 14.26 -8.56 -4.84
CA SER A 37 13.00 -8.77 -4.12
C SER A 37 13.16 -8.70 -2.60
N GLY A 38 14.38 -8.90 -2.09
CA GLY A 38 14.69 -9.09 -0.68
C GLY A 38 14.92 -10.56 -0.35
N SER A 39 15.42 -10.83 0.85
CA SER A 39 15.70 -12.18 1.35
C SER A 39 14.74 -12.57 2.48
N GLU A 40 14.62 -13.86 2.72
CA GLU A 40 13.83 -14.36 3.83
C GLU A 40 14.55 -14.11 5.17
N HIS A 41 13.81 -13.67 6.18
CA HIS A 41 14.30 -13.45 7.54
C HIS A 41 13.61 -14.39 8.52
N PHE A 42 14.34 -14.81 9.55
CA PHE A 42 13.86 -15.75 10.56
C PHE A 42 13.74 -15.08 11.93
N TYR A 43 12.89 -15.64 12.79
CA TYR A 43 12.85 -15.22 14.18
C TYR A 43 14.14 -15.61 14.90
N TYR A 44 14.52 -14.82 15.89
CA TYR A 44 15.77 -15.03 16.64
C TYR A 44 15.84 -16.46 17.24
N GLY A 45 16.88 -17.20 16.85
CA GLY A 45 17.13 -18.56 17.34
C GLY A 45 16.12 -19.62 16.85
N ASP A 46 15.38 -19.35 15.79
CA ASP A 46 14.35 -20.24 15.23
C ASP A 46 14.57 -20.42 13.72
N ASP A 47 14.04 -21.49 13.16
CA ASP A 47 13.94 -21.76 11.72
C ASP A 47 12.59 -21.29 11.13
N ARG A 48 11.74 -20.66 11.94
CA ARG A 48 10.49 -20.08 11.50
C ARG A 48 10.74 -18.75 10.77
N ALA A 49 10.35 -18.71 9.51
CA ALA A 49 10.42 -17.49 8.71
C ALA A 49 9.39 -16.45 9.14
N ILE A 50 9.77 -15.18 9.05
CA ILE A 50 8.86 -14.03 9.09
C ILE A 50 8.12 -13.96 7.75
N ALA A 51 6.84 -13.59 7.75
CA ALA A 51 6.07 -13.46 6.52
C ALA A 51 6.79 -12.53 5.51
N PHE A 52 7.13 -13.10 4.36
CA PHE A 52 7.89 -12.40 3.33
C PHE A 52 7.01 -11.45 2.52
N GLN A 53 7.54 -10.27 2.24
CA GLN A 53 6.97 -9.31 1.30
C GLN A 53 8.09 -8.78 0.42
N ALA A 54 7.97 -9.00 -0.88
CA ALA A 54 8.97 -8.55 -1.84
C ALA A 54 9.03 -7.02 -1.92
N HIS A 55 10.23 -6.51 -2.16
CA HIS A 55 10.50 -5.08 -2.31
C HIS A 55 9.63 -4.47 -3.42
N ALA A 56 9.03 -3.33 -3.14
CA ALA A 56 8.03 -2.74 -4.04
C ALA A 56 8.59 -2.39 -5.43
N HIS A 57 9.83 -1.90 -5.53
CA HIS A 57 10.45 -1.68 -6.84
C HIS A 57 10.66 -2.97 -7.64
N PHE A 58 10.84 -4.12 -7.00
CA PHE A 58 10.88 -5.40 -7.69
C PHE A 58 9.47 -5.80 -8.18
N LEU A 59 8.46 -5.72 -7.28
CA LEU A 59 7.06 -6.04 -7.64
C LEU A 59 6.51 -5.13 -8.75
N HIS A 60 7.05 -3.93 -8.90
CA HIS A 60 6.70 -3.03 -9.99
C HIS A 60 7.02 -3.62 -11.37
N TRP A 61 8.06 -4.47 -11.47
CA TRP A 61 8.47 -5.14 -12.70
C TRP A 61 7.97 -6.59 -12.80
N VAL A 62 7.98 -7.31 -11.69
CA VAL A 62 7.76 -8.77 -11.68
C VAL A 62 6.72 -9.09 -10.62
N PRO A 63 5.53 -9.59 -11.00
CA PRO A 63 4.44 -9.88 -10.05
C PRO A 63 4.68 -11.19 -9.27
N VAL A 64 5.85 -11.34 -8.69
CA VAL A 64 6.30 -12.54 -7.95
C VAL A 64 6.70 -12.15 -6.53
N ASN A 65 5.97 -12.64 -5.54
CA ASN A 65 6.25 -12.42 -4.12
C ASN A 65 7.07 -13.60 -3.56
N LYS A 66 8.33 -13.71 -3.97
CA LYS A 66 9.29 -14.74 -3.51
C LYS A 66 10.62 -14.07 -3.16
N PRO A 67 11.35 -14.58 -2.13
CA PRO A 67 12.67 -14.07 -1.76
C PRO A 67 13.71 -14.36 -2.85
N ASP A 68 14.80 -13.64 -2.78
CA ASP A 68 16.02 -13.85 -3.57
C ASP A 68 15.79 -13.85 -5.09
N GLN A 69 14.82 -13.06 -5.56
CA GLN A 69 14.55 -12.83 -6.97
C GLN A 69 15.19 -11.53 -7.44
N PHE A 70 15.68 -11.48 -8.66
CA PHE A 70 16.37 -10.30 -9.17
C PHE A 70 15.87 -9.90 -10.55
N LEU A 71 15.70 -8.59 -10.75
CA LEU A 71 15.52 -8.03 -12.08
C LEU A 71 16.75 -7.19 -12.44
N LEU A 72 17.31 -7.42 -13.61
CA LEU A 72 18.39 -6.60 -14.16
C LEU A 72 17.85 -5.78 -15.34
N PHE A 73 17.72 -4.48 -15.11
CA PHE A 73 17.40 -3.50 -16.13
C PHE A 73 18.68 -2.92 -16.74
N THR A 74 18.78 -2.92 -18.07
CA THR A 74 19.84 -2.28 -18.83
C THR A 74 19.18 -1.48 -19.95
N PRO A 75 19.44 -0.18 -20.10
CA PRO A 75 18.85 0.64 -21.16
C PRO A 75 19.01 0.01 -22.55
N GLY A 76 17.93 0.03 -23.33
CA GLY A 76 17.92 -0.53 -24.70
C GLY A 76 17.96 -2.06 -24.79
N GLN A 77 17.93 -2.77 -23.66
CA GLN A 77 17.85 -4.23 -23.61
C GLN A 77 16.55 -4.65 -22.96
N ARG A 78 16.00 -5.78 -23.41
CA ARG A 78 14.84 -6.39 -22.74
C ARG A 78 15.19 -6.73 -21.29
N PRO A 79 14.37 -6.33 -20.29
CA PRO A 79 14.65 -6.57 -18.87
C PRO A 79 14.87 -8.07 -18.59
N ARG A 80 15.92 -8.39 -17.84
CA ARG A 80 16.29 -9.78 -17.49
C ARG A 80 15.79 -10.11 -16.09
N TYR A 81 14.87 -11.05 -15.99
CA TYR A 81 14.47 -11.63 -14.72
C TYR A 81 15.38 -12.81 -14.37
N LEU A 82 16.28 -12.61 -13.42
CA LEU A 82 17.14 -13.65 -12.87
C LEU A 82 16.34 -14.40 -11.81
N GLN A 83 15.70 -15.48 -12.25
CA GLN A 83 14.79 -16.30 -11.46
C GLN A 83 15.56 -17.36 -10.69
N VAL A 84 15.77 -17.14 -9.40
CA VAL A 84 16.43 -18.11 -8.53
C VAL A 84 15.42 -19.15 -8.06
N VAL A 85 15.64 -20.41 -8.45
CA VAL A 85 14.80 -21.57 -8.12
C VAL A 85 15.70 -22.70 -7.64
N PRO A 86 16.13 -22.66 -6.36
CA PRO A 86 16.99 -23.71 -5.81
C PRO A 86 16.27 -25.04 -5.75
N SER A 87 17.03 -26.14 -5.88
CA SER A 87 16.52 -27.47 -5.56
C SER A 87 16.39 -27.61 -4.05
N ASP A 88 15.18 -27.75 -3.56
CA ASP A 88 14.84 -27.79 -2.13
C ASP A 88 13.91 -28.96 -1.82
N TYR A 89 14.11 -29.59 -0.66
CA TYR A 89 13.22 -30.63 -0.13
C TYR A 89 12.18 -30.10 0.85
N TRP A 90 12.43 -28.89 1.41
CA TRP A 90 11.67 -28.38 2.54
C TRP A 90 10.59 -27.37 2.10
N HIS A 91 10.84 -26.64 1.02
CA HIS A 91 9.97 -25.57 0.58
C HIS A 91 9.61 -25.70 -0.89
N ASP A 92 8.37 -25.36 -1.22
CA ASP A 92 7.96 -25.26 -2.61
C ASP A 92 8.59 -24.01 -3.26
N GLN A 93 9.52 -24.25 -4.17
CA GLN A 93 10.22 -23.22 -4.93
C GLN A 93 9.51 -22.87 -6.24
N THR A 94 8.32 -23.43 -6.49
CA THR A 94 7.55 -23.16 -7.71
C THR A 94 7.24 -21.68 -7.85
N ILE A 95 7.50 -21.13 -9.02
CA ILE A 95 7.10 -19.79 -9.42
C ILE A 95 6.12 -19.93 -10.58
N ASP A 96 4.90 -19.49 -10.36
CA ASP A 96 3.87 -19.48 -11.39
C ASP A 96 4.25 -18.51 -12.51
N SER A 97 4.40 -19.07 -13.70
CA SER A 97 4.74 -18.32 -14.90
C SER A 97 3.53 -18.26 -15.82
N ALA A 98 2.98 -17.05 -15.99
CA ALA A 98 1.85 -16.83 -16.89
C ALA A 98 2.28 -15.94 -18.06
N ASP A 99 1.88 -16.29 -19.27
CA ASP A 99 2.28 -15.62 -20.51
C ASP A 99 1.97 -14.10 -20.53
N TRP A 100 0.96 -13.67 -19.73
CA TRP A 100 0.58 -12.27 -19.69
C TRP A 100 1.68 -11.34 -19.14
N TRP A 101 2.63 -11.87 -18.33
CA TRP A 101 3.75 -11.08 -17.80
C TRP A 101 5.11 -11.61 -18.27
N THR A 102 5.29 -12.91 -18.41
CA THR A 102 6.59 -13.52 -18.78
C THR A 102 7.06 -13.12 -20.16
N ASP A 103 6.12 -12.90 -21.09
CA ASP A 103 6.43 -12.49 -22.45
C ASP A 103 7.04 -11.08 -22.57
N SER A 104 6.99 -10.27 -21.52
CA SER A 104 7.61 -8.95 -21.49
C SER A 104 9.06 -8.98 -20.97
N LEU A 105 9.51 -10.11 -20.42
CA LEU A 105 10.81 -10.26 -19.76
C LEU A 105 11.68 -11.33 -20.45
N ASN A 106 13.00 -11.23 -20.28
CA ASN A 106 13.93 -12.31 -20.58
C ASN A 106 14.23 -13.09 -19.30
N ILE A 107 13.63 -14.27 -19.14
CA ILE A 107 13.73 -15.09 -17.91
C ILE A 107 14.97 -15.97 -17.99
N ILE A 108 15.85 -15.85 -17.01
CA ILE A 108 17.06 -16.65 -16.82
C ILE A 108 16.93 -17.40 -15.49
N ARG A 109 16.80 -18.71 -15.56
CA ARG A 109 16.71 -19.56 -14.37
C ARG A 109 18.09 -19.82 -13.78
N LEU A 110 18.20 -19.68 -12.46
CA LEU A 110 19.41 -19.88 -11.68
C LEU A 110 19.10 -20.87 -10.54
N ASP A 111 20.07 -21.74 -10.24
CA ASP A 111 19.94 -22.70 -9.14
C ASP A 111 20.34 -22.09 -7.78
N ARG A 112 21.12 -20.99 -7.79
CA ARG A 112 21.65 -20.36 -6.58
C ARG A 112 21.78 -18.86 -6.75
N VAL A 113 21.68 -18.14 -5.65
CA VAL A 113 21.83 -16.67 -5.61
C VAL A 113 23.21 -16.25 -6.13
N GLU A 114 24.27 -16.98 -5.82
CA GLU A 114 25.63 -16.64 -6.24
C GLU A 114 25.79 -16.62 -7.77
N ASP A 115 24.94 -17.32 -8.48
CA ASP A 115 25.02 -17.40 -9.95
C ASP A 115 24.63 -16.07 -10.64
N ILE A 116 24.00 -15.13 -9.93
CA ILE A 116 23.73 -13.78 -10.45
C ILE A 116 25.02 -13.07 -10.87
N ALA A 117 26.13 -13.32 -10.18
CA ALA A 117 27.43 -12.70 -10.48
C ALA A 117 27.88 -12.90 -11.94
N LYS A 118 27.39 -13.95 -12.61
CA LYS A 118 27.69 -14.23 -14.02
C LYS A 118 27.05 -13.22 -14.99
N TYR A 119 26.06 -12.45 -14.52
CA TYR A 119 25.25 -11.55 -15.33
C TYR A 119 25.45 -10.06 -14.97
N ILE A 120 26.25 -9.78 -13.94
CA ILE A 120 26.41 -8.45 -13.35
C ILE A 120 27.80 -7.89 -13.68
N ASP A 121 27.83 -6.77 -14.38
CA ASP A 121 29.03 -5.93 -14.45
C ASP A 121 29.03 -4.98 -13.26
N THR A 122 29.78 -5.32 -12.23
CA THR A 122 29.77 -4.59 -10.94
C THR A 122 30.29 -3.17 -11.05
N ALA A 123 31.08 -2.84 -12.08
CA ALA A 123 31.59 -1.48 -12.29
C ALA A 123 30.49 -0.53 -12.85
N ASN A 124 29.52 -1.09 -13.56
CA ASN A 124 28.46 -0.35 -14.24
C ASN A 124 27.06 -0.72 -13.76
N THR A 125 26.91 -1.30 -12.58
CA THR A 125 25.61 -1.69 -12.02
C THR A 125 25.32 -0.95 -10.71
N LEU A 126 24.10 -0.41 -10.59
CA LEU A 126 23.54 0.11 -9.35
C LEU A 126 22.61 -0.95 -8.75
N TYR A 127 22.56 -1.03 -7.44
CA TYR A 127 21.66 -1.95 -6.73
C TYR A 127 20.50 -1.20 -6.07
N LEU A 128 19.30 -1.76 -6.19
CA LEU A 128 18.09 -1.36 -5.46
C LEU A 128 17.56 -2.53 -4.67
N GLY A 129 17.48 -2.40 -3.34
CA GLY A 129 16.94 -3.45 -2.46
C GLY A 129 17.35 -3.26 -1.01
N GLN A 130 16.85 -4.14 -0.16
CA GLN A 130 17.07 -4.06 1.30
C GLN A 130 18.35 -4.76 1.75
N GLU A 131 18.89 -5.71 0.96
CA GLU A 131 19.98 -6.62 1.34
C GLU A 131 21.35 -6.09 0.87
N ALA A 132 21.66 -4.83 1.20
CA ALA A 132 22.88 -4.14 0.75
C ALA A 132 24.18 -4.89 1.15
N GLU A 133 24.28 -5.32 2.41
CA GLU A 133 25.47 -6.00 2.93
C GLU A 133 25.67 -7.37 2.26
N MET A 134 24.60 -8.14 2.11
CA MET A 134 24.65 -9.45 1.46
C MET A 134 25.11 -9.30 0.00
N ILE A 135 24.54 -8.37 -0.74
CA ILE A 135 24.87 -8.14 -2.14
C ILE A 135 26.29 -7.60 -2.31
N GLN A 136 26.74 -6.70 -1.46
CA GLN A 136 28.15 -6.22 -1.47
C GLN A 136 29.12 -7.34 -1.09
N GLY A 137 28.76 -8.22 -0.19
CA GLY A 137 29.54 -9.44 0.12
C GLY A 137 29.64 -10.38 -1.10
N LEU A 138 28.60 -10.50 -1.89
CA LEU A 138 28.54 -11.36 -3.07
C LEU A 138 29.22 -10.76 -4.30
N LEU A 139 28.95 -9.47 -4.59
CA LEU A 139 29.36 -8.80 -5.83
C LEU A 139 30.55 -7.85 -5.66
N GLY A 140 30.91 -7.53 -4.42
CA GLY A 140 32.00 -6.60 -4.10
C GLY A 140 31.53 -5.18 -3.70
N ASN A 141 32.36 -4.51 -2.89
CA ASN A 141 32.05 -3.21 -2.30
C ASN A 141 32.07 -2.03 -3.30
N GLN A 142 32.40 -2.25 -4.58
CA GLN A 142 32.34 -1.19 -5.60
C GLN A 142 30.91 -0.95 -6.09
N LEU A 143 29.97 -1.87 -5.81
CA LEU A 143 28.58 -1.74 -6.21
C LEU A 143 27.93 -0.54 -5.51
N SER A 144 27.38 0.38 -6.30
CA SER A 144 26.62 1.52 -5.76
C SER A 144 25.23 1.04 -5.28
N VAL A 145 24.94 1.24 -4.00
CA VAL A 145 23.76 0.72 -3.34
C VAL A 145 22.78 1.83 -3.01
N ASN A 146 21.53 1.68 -3.39
CA ASN A 146 20.41 2.54 -3.02
C ASN A 146 20.73 4.03 -3.20
N LEU A 147 21.23 4.40 -4.37
CA LEU A 147 21.60 5.79 -4.68
C LEU A 147 20.42 6.72 -4.46
N SER A 148 20.52 7.65 -3.50
CA SER A 148 19.40 8.50 -3.08
C SER A 148 18.73 9.29 -4.21
N PRO A 149 19.44 9.92 -5.17
CA PRO A 149 18.78 10.58 -6.29
C PRO A 149 17.97 9.62 -7.18
N LEU A 150 18.45 8.38 -7.36
CA LEU A 150 17.76 7.34 -8.13
C LEU A 150 16.46 6.93 -7.42
N LEU A 151 16.52 6.63 -6.12
CA LEU A 151 15.34 6.31 -5.32
C LEU A 151 14.33 7.46 -5.31
N SER A 152 14.77 8.69 -5.09
CA SER A 152 13.89 9.86 -5.11
C SER A 152 13.15 10.00 -6.45
N TYR A 153 13.87 9.83 -7.55
CA TYR A 153 13.27 9.89 -8.88
C TYR A 153 12.22 8.79 -9.08
N LEU A 154 12.58 7.55 -8.76
CA LEU A 154 11.71 6.39 -8.97
C LEU A 154 10.50 6.41 -8.04
N ASP A 155 10.67 6.78 -6.77
CA ASP A 155 9.58 6.94 -5.81
C ASP A 155 8.59 8.01 -6.26
N TYR A 156 9.10 9.17 -6.74
CA TYR A 156 8.25 10.22 -7.28
C TYR A 156 7.40 9.73 -8.45
N LYS A 157 8.00 8.96 -9.36
CA LYS A 157 7.31 8.39 -10.53
C LYS A 157 6.28 7.33 -10.15
N ARG A 158 6.48 6.57 -9.08
CA ARG A 158 5.51 5.57 -8.59
C ARG A 158 4.19 6.16 -8.12
N ALA A 159 4.14 7.46 -7.79
CA ALA A 159 2.87 8.11 -7.47
C ALA A 159 1.90 8.11 -8.65
N TYR A 160 2.40 8.10 -9.88
CA TYR A 160 1.60 8.09 -11.11
C TYR A 160 1.42 6.66 -11.61
N LYS A 161 0.19 6.18 -11.55
CA LYS A 161 -0.15 4.79 -11.89
C LYS A 161 -0.39 4.61 -13.39
N THR A 162 0.18 3.56 -13.95
CA THR A 162 -0.16 3.12 -15.30
C THR A 162 -1.56 2.48 -15.33
N GLU A 163 -2.13 2.30 -16.49
CA GLU A 163 -3.42 1.61 -16.66
C GLU A 163 -3.40 0.17 -16.12
N TYR A 164 -2.26 -0.52 -16.21
CA TYR A 164 -2.08 -1.83 -15.58
C TYR A 164 -2.24 -1.74 -14.07
N GLU A 165 -1.54 -0.81 -13.40
CA GLU A 165 -1.58 -0.61 -11.95
C GLU A 165 -2.99 -0.26 -11.48
N ILE A 166 -3.67 0.67 -12.19
CA ILE A 166 -5.06 1.04 -11.92
C ILE A 166 -5.99 -0.18 -12.02
N ALA A 167 -5.78 -1.03 -13.04
CA ALA A 167 -6.55 -2.26 -13.19
C ALA A 167 -6.34 -3.24 -12.02
N GLN A 168 -5.09 -3.38 -11.50
CA GLN A 168 -4.82 -4.22 -10.32
C GLN A 168 -5.52 -3.67 -9.07
N LEU A 169 -5.42 -2.36 -8.83
CA LEU A 169 -6.07 -1.69 -7.70
C LEU A 169 -7.59 -1.84 -7.75
N ARG A 170 -8.21 -1.73 -8.93
CA ARG A 170 -9.65 -1.98 -9.12
C ARG A 170 -10.05 -3.42 -8.79
N ILE A 171 -9.24 -4.41 -9.21
CA ILE A 171 -9.49 -5.82 -8.89
C ILE A 171 -9.34 -6.05 -7.38
N ALA A 172 -8.30 -5.48 -6.75
CA ALA A 172 -8.08 -5.59 -5.32
C ALA A 172 -9.26 -5.03 -4.52
N ASN A 173 -9.77 -3.84 -4.89
CA ASN A 173 -10.95 -3.24 -4.27
C ASN A 173 -12.21 -4.12 -4.45
N ALA A 174 -12.46 -4.61 -5.66
CA ALA A 174 -13.62 -5.47 -5.94
C ALA A 174 -13.59 -6.78 -5.12
N LYS A 175 -12.39 -7.35 -4.93
CA LYS A 175 -12.20 -8.55 -4.09
C LYS A 175 -12.40 -8.26 -2.61
N ALA A 176 -11.84 -7.15 -2.11
CA ALA A 176 -12.02 -6.73 -0.73
C ALA A 176 -13.49 -6.51 -0.36
N LEU A 177 -14.31 -5.95 -1.27
CA LEU A 177 -15.75 -5.75 -1.05
C LEU A 177 -16.52 -7.06 -0.80
N ILE A 178 -16.07 -8.18 -1.38
CA ILE A 178 -16.64 -9.51 -1.10
C ILE A 178 -16.40 -9.88 0.35
N GLY A 179 -15.19 -9.67 0.85
CA GLY A 179 -14.81 -9.89 2.26
C GLY A 179 -15.57 -8.97 3.21
N HIS A 180 -15.68 -7.66 2.87
CA HIS A 180 -16.44 -6.71 3.68
C HIS A 180 -17.91 -7.10 3.82
N LYS A 181 -18.54 -7.57 2.72
CA LYS A 181 -19.90 -8.08 2.80
C LYS A 181 -20.01 -9.28 3.72
N ALA A 182 -19.11 -10.25 3.61
CA ALA A 182 -19.11 -11.44 4.49
C ALA A 182 -18.87 -11.05 5.97
N ALA A 183 -18.05 -10.07 6.23
CA ALA A 183 -17.81 -9.53 7.58
C ALA A 183 -19.07 -8.87 8.14
N ALA A 184 -19.78 -8.07 7.36
CA ALA A 184 -21.07 -7.47 7.74
C ALA A 184 -22.13 -8.54 8.04
N ASP A 185 -22.27 -9.55 7.18
CA ASP A 185 -23.20 -10.65 7.38
C ASP A 185 -22.87 -11.45 8.66
N ALA A 186 -21.57 -11.65 8.97
CA ALA A 186 -21.11 -12.30 10.19
C ALA A 186 -21.38 -11.46 11.45
N PHE A 187 -21.26 -10.15 11.37
CA PHE A 187 -21.60 -9.21 12.45
C PHE A 187 -23.09 -9.25 12.77
N GLU A 188 -23.96 -9.24 11.76
CA GLU A 188 -25.42 -9.38 11.95
C GLU A 188 -25.80 -10.70 12.63
N GLN A 189 -25.04 -11.78 12.37
CA GLN A 189 -25.21 -13.08 13.03
C GLN A 189 -24.66 -13.12 14.47
N GLY A 190 -24.01 -12.04 14.95
CA GLY A 190 -23.45 -11.96 16.29
C GLY A 190 -22.15 -12.73 16.49
N LEU A 191 -21.38 -12.96 15.41
CA LEU A 191 -20.07 -13.58 15.51
C LEU A 191 -19.10 -12.66 16.28
N SER A 192 -18.10 -13.27 16.93
CA SER A 192 -17.02 -12.56 17.59
C SER A 192 -16.12 -11.83 16.57
N GLU A 193 -15.28 -10.89 17.01
CA GLU A 193 -14.28 -10.21 16.15
C GLU A 193 -13.42 -11.22 15.40
N TYR A 194 -13.00 -12.31 16.07
CA TYR A 194 -12.29 -13.41 15.43
C TYR A 194 -13.14 -14.09 14.35
N GLY A 195 -14.42 -14.38 14.62
CA GLY A 195 -15.34 -15.01 13.66
C GLY A 195 -15.57 -14.12 12.42
N ILE A 196 -15.73 -12.81 12.64
CA ILE A 196 -15.89 -11.81 11.55
C ILE A 196 -14.62 -11.74 10.70
N HIS A 197 -13.44 -11.71 11.35
CA HIS A 197 -12.15 -11.75 10.66
C HIS A 197 -12.00 -13.00 9.80
N GLN A 198 -12.34 -14.18 10.32
CA GLN A 198 -12.30 -15.43 9.57
C GLN A 198 -13.29 -15.43 8.38
N ALA A 199 -14.48 -14.86 8.57
CA ALA A 199 -15.46 -14.74 7.49
C ALA A 199 -14.92 -13.86 6.33
N TYR A 200 -14.22 -12.76 6.64
CA TYR A 200 -13.53 -11.93 5.65
C TYR A 200 -12.49 -12.73 4.87
N LEU A 201 -11.54 -13.37 5.57
CA LEU A 201 -10.45 -14.13 4.94
C LEU A 201 -10.99 -15.27 4.06
N GLN A 202 -11.98 -16.01 4.57
CA GLN A 202 -12.60 -17.11 3.84
C GLN A 202 -13.32 -16.62 2.56
N ALA A 203 -14.06 -15.52 2.64
CA ALA A 203 -14.76 -14.97 1.49
C ALA A 203 -13.82 -14.41 0.43
N CYS A 204 -12.68 -13.89 0.85
CA CYS A 204 -11.61 -13.44 -0.03
C CYS A 204 -10.72 -14.59 -0.56
N GLU A 205 -10.82 -15.79 0.01
CA GLU A 205 -9.96 -16.94 -0.31
C GLU A 205 -8.46 -16.63 -0.12
N ILE A 206 -8.11 -15.95 0.99
CA ILE A 206 -6.73 -15.57 1.33
C ILE A 206 -6.34 -16.05 2.72
N LEU A 207 -5.03 -16.23 2.90
CA LEU A 207 -4.40 -16.39 4.19
C LEU A 207 -4.10 -15.01 4.80
N GLU A 208 -3.98 -14.93 6.13
CA GLU A 208 -3.78 -13.64 6.82
C GLU A 208 -2.52 -12.89 6.35
N TYR A 209 -1.44 -13.61 6.02
CA TYR A 209 -0.18 -13.01 5.56
C TYR A 209 -0.21 -12.55 4.10
N GLU A 210 -1.24 -12.93 3.32
CA GLU A 210 -1.44 -12.49 1.94
C GLU A 210 -2.19 -11.15 1.88
N ALA A 211 -2.84 -10.75 2.97
CA ALA A 211 -3.49 -9.45 3.08
C ALA A 211 -2.44 -8.31 2.98
N PRO A 212 -2.81 -7.13 2.45
CA PRO A 212 -1.90 -6.00 2.33
C PRO A 212 -1.44 -5.46 3.69
N TYR A 213 -2.25 -5.62 4.73
CA TYR A 213 -1.99 -5.29 6.14
C TYR A 213 -2.85 -6.17 7.04
N THR A 214 -2.50 -6.23 8.33
CA THR A 214 -3.28 -6.98 9.30
C THR A 214 -4.64 -6.31 9.51
N ASN A 215 -5.73 -7.00 9.16
CA ASN A 215 -7.09 -6.47 9.27
C ASN A 215 -7.40 -5.99 10.70
N ILE A 216 -8.10 -4.87 10.80
CA ILE A 216 -8.71 -4.38 12.03
C ILE A 216 -10.17 -4.81 12.02
N VAL A 217 -10.60 -5.49 13.07
CA VAL A 217 -12.00 -5.87 13.30
C VAL A 217 -12.32 -5.50 14.73
N ALA A 218 -13.12 -4.48 14.93
CA ALA A 218 -13.39 -3.89 16.22
C ALA A 218 -14.90 -3.73 16.47
N LEU A 219 -15.37 -4.21 17.61
CA LEU A 219 -16.76 -4.09 18.02
C LEU A 219 -16.93 -3.05 19.13
N ASP A 220 -17.99 -2.27 19.00
CA ASP A 220 -18.44 -1.25 19.97
C ASP A 220 -17.31 -0.27 20.35
N GLU A 221 -16.99 -0.11 21.64
CA GLU A 221 -15.98 0.81 22.15
C GLU A 221 -14.55 0.53 21.62
N LYS A 222 -14.27 -0.65 21.09
CA LYS A 222 -12.97 -0.99 20.50
C LYS A 222 -12.77 -0.31 19.13
N SER A 223 -13.84 0.08 18.47
CA SER A 223 -13.79 0.82 17.21
C SER A 223 -13.15 2.21 17.33
N ALA A 224 -13.00 2.73 18.56
CA ALA A 224 -12.26 3.98 18.81
C ALA A 224 -10.74 3.79 18.90
N ILE A 225 -10.22 2.55 18.86
CA ILE A 225 -8.79 2.26 18.90
C ILE A 225 -8.27 2.07 17.47
N LEU A 226 -7.58 3.08 16.93
CA LEU A 226 -7.18 3.15 15.53
C LEU A 226 -6.42 1.92 15.00
N HIS A 227 -5.53 1.34 15.80
CA HIS A 227 -4.77 0.14 15.40
C HIS A 227 -5.11 -1.05 16.32
N TYR A 228 -6.42 -1.33 16.49
CA TYR A 228 -6.89 -2.44 17.31
C TYR A 228 -6.59 -3.79 16.64
N GLN A 229 -5.79 -4.63 17.29
CA GLN A 229 -5.33 -5.91 16.72
C GLN A 229 -5.84 -7.15 17.50
N ASN A 230 -6.43 -6.95 18.68
CA ASN A 230 -6.96 -8.07 19.48
C ASN A 230 -8.29 -8.55 18.91
N LYS A 231 -8.35 -9.65 18.26
CA LYS A 231 -9.61 -10.22 17.78
C LYS A 231 -10.25 -11.07 18.88
N ARG A 232 -11.17 -10.49 19.65
CA ARG A 232 -11.89 -11.17 20.76
C ARG A 232 -12.64 -12.40 20.22
N ARG A 233 -12.64 -13.49 21.01
CA ARG A 233 -13.26 -14.78 20.64
C ARG A 233 -14.61 -15.05 21.34
N GLY A 234 -14.98 -14.25 22.32
CA GLY A 234 -16.28 -14.35 23.01
C GLY A 234 -17.45 -14.00 22.09
N SER A 235 -18.64 -14.50 22.42
CA SER A 235 -19.88 -14.13 21.72
C SER A 235 -20.05 -12.60 21.68
N ALA A 236 -20.53 -12.10 20.57
CA ALA A 236 -20.77 -10.68 20.33
C ALA A 236 -22.21 -10.39 19.88
N ILE A 237 -23.15 -11.24 20.29
CA ILE A 237 -24.57 -11.12 19.87
C ILE A 237 -25.18 -9.78 20.28
N ASP A 238 -24.74 -9.20 21.39
CA ASP A 238 -25.21 -7.92 21.91
C ASP A 238 -24.47 -6.71 21.34
N SER A 239 -23.40 -6.93 20.57
CA SER A 239 -22.64 -5.82 19.96
C SER A 239 -23.49 -5.06 18.95
N GLN A 240 -23.36 -3.74 18.98
CA GLN A 240 -24.19 -2.79 18.23
C GLN A 240 -23.47 -2.19 17.02
N VAL A 241 -22.14 -2.17 17.06
CA VAL A 241 -21.29 -1.51 16.06
C VAL A 241 -20.14 -2.41 15.67
N LEU A 242 -19.85 -2.47 14.38
CA LEU A 242 -18.63 -3.05 13.80
C LEU A 242 -17.88 -1.98 13.03
N LEU A 243 -16.61 -1.80 13.34
CA LEU A 243 -15.63 -1.20 12.42
C LEU A 243 -14.73 -2.32 11.87
N ILE A 244 -14.64 -2.40 10.57
CA ILE A 244 -13.68 -3.28 9.88
C ILE A 244 -12.83 -2.45 8.91
N ASP A 245 -11.51 -2.58 9.06
CA ASP A 245 -10.51 -2.05 8.13
C ASP A 245 -9.72 -3.23 7.58
N ALA A 246 -9.90 -3.51 6.31
CA ALA A 246 -9.39 -4.73 5.66
C ALA A 246 -9.21 -4.53 4.16
N GLY A 247 -8.10 -5.07 3.65
CA GLY A 247 -7.73 -4.99 2.24
C GLY A 247 -7.51 -6.36 1.58
N TYR A 248 -7.32 -6.31 0.27
CA TYR A 248 -6.96 -7.44 -0.59
C TYR A 248 -5.76 -7.06 -1.45
N ARG A 249 -4.89 -8.01 -1.79
CA ARG A 249 -3.72 -7.77 -2.63
C ARG A 249 -3.81 -8.56 -3.95
N VAL A 250 -3.50 -7.88 -5.06
CA VAL A 250 -3.43 -8.49 -6.41
C VAL A 250 -2.11 -8.09 -7.05
N ASN A 251 -1.27 -9.06 -7.40
CA ASN A 251 -0.01 -8.81 -8.09
C ASN A 251 0.87 -7.72 -7.42
N GLY A 252 0.86 -7.66 -6.08
CA GLY A 252 1.58 -6.66 -5.30
C GLY A 252 0.76 -5.42 -4.91
N TYR A 253 -0.32 -5.10 -5.63
CA TYR A 253 -1.15 -3.90 -5.39
C TYR A 253 -2.23 -4.18 -4.35
N GLY A 254 -2.26 -3.34 -3.29
CA GLY A 254 -3.21 -3.47 -2.19
C GLY A 254 -4.41 -2.54 -2.32
N SER A 255 -5.60 -3.01 -1.89
CA SER A 255 -6.70 -2.12 -1.53
C SER A 255 -6.61 -1.77 -0.04
N ASP A 256 -7.26 -0.67 0.33
CA ASP A 256 -7.37 -0.17 1.68
C ASP A 256 -8.79 0.36 1.90
N ILE A 257 -9.59 -0.36 2.71
CA ILE A 257 -11.01 -0.08 2.86
C ILE A 257 -11.41 -0.21 4.32
N THR A 258 -11.88 0.90 4.89
CA THR A 258 -12.55 0.91 6.19
C THR A 258 -14.05 1.05 6.03
N ARG A 259 -14.84 0.25 6.75
CA ARG A 259 -16.30 0.37 6.83
C ARG A 259 -16.79 0.22 8.27
N THR A 260 -17.76 1.04 8.63
CA THR A 260 -18.45 0.95 9.91
C THR A 260 -19.92 0.57 9.69
N TYR A 261 -20.38 -0.42 10.44
CA TYR A 261 -21.75 -0.92 10.41
C TYR A 261 -22.40 -0.72 11.78
N ALA A 262 -23.69 -0.41 11.81
CA ALA A 262 -24.46 -0.26 13.02
C ALA A 262 -25.79 -1.02 12.90
N LYS A 263 -26.15 -1.81 13.93
CA LYS A 263 -27.47 -2.44 14.01
C LYS A 263 -28.57 -1.40 14.24
N ASP A 264 -29.80 -1.74 13.89
CA ASP A 264 -30.97 -0.87 14.13
C ASP A 264 -31.16 -0.49 15.59
N SER A 265 -30.71 -1.35 16.51
CA SER A 265 -30.72 -1.14 17.97
C SER A 265 -29.60 -0.22 18.49
N ALA A 266 -28.63 0.17 17.64
CA ALA A 266 -27.58 1.11 18.02
C ALA A 266 -28.15 2.49 18.35
N HIS A 267 -27.41 3.25 19.17
CA HIS A 267 -27.87 4.57 19.63
C HIS A 267 -28.20 5.48 18.43
N PRO A 268 -29.36 6.17 18.42
CA PRO A 268 -29.81 6.98 17.28
C PRO A 268 -28.79 8.02 16.82
N VAL A 269 -28.12 8.71 17.75
CA VAL A 269 -27.09 9.72 17.44
C VAL A 269 -25.92 9.06 16.67
N PHE A 270 -25.51 7.85 17.04
CA PHE A 270 -24.44 7.12 16.35
C PHE A 270 -24.84 6.76 14.91
N ARG A 271 -26.06 6.27 14.69
CA ARG A 271 -26.57 5.97 13.34
C ARG A 271 -26.63 7.24 12.48
N THR A 272 -27.13 8.34 13.03
CA THR A 272 -27.14 9.63 12.34
C THR A 272 -25.72 10.13 12.05
N LEU A 273 -24.76 9.92 12.96
CA LEU A 273 -23.35 10.26 12.74
C LEU A 273 -22.79 9.45 11.55
N LEU A 274 -23.06 8.15 11.51
CA LEU A 274 -22.60 7.25 10.44
C LEU A 274 -23.16 7.68 9.07
N GLU A 275 -24.46 7.94 8.96
CA GLU A 275 -25.10 8.44 7.72
C GLU A 275 -24.52 9.78 7.24
N ASN A 276 -24.23 10.69 8.17
CA ASN A 276 -23.61 11.96 7.82
C ASN A 276 -22.13 11.81 7.46
N MET A 277 -21.41 10.84 8.04
CA MET A 277 -20.02 10.55 7.68
C MET A 277 -19.92 9.99 6.26
N GLU A 278 -20.83 9.09 5.84
CA GLU A 278 -20.91 8.60 4.46
C GLU A 278 -21.18 9.75 3.46
N THR A 279 -22.09 10.66 3.81
CA THR A 279 -22.33 11.86 3.01
C THR A 279 -21.08 12.73 2.91
N LEU A 280 -20.39 12.95 4.04
CA LEU A 280 -19.17 13.74 4.12
C LEU A 280 -18.04 13.12 3.28
N GLU A 281 -17.84 11.80 3.35
CA GLU A 281 -16.86 11.07 2.52
C GLU A 281 -17.14 11.28 1.03
N THR A 282 -18.40 11.11 0.59
CA THR A 282 -18.82 11.32 -0.80
C THR A 282 -18.53 12.75 -1.26
N GLU A 283 -18.88 13.75 -0.45
CA GLU A 283 -18.61 15.17 -0.76
C GLU A 283 -17.11 15.48 -0.85
N LEU A 284 -16.26 14.82 -0.04
CA LEU A 284 -14.81 14.94 -0.13
C LEU A 284 -14.27 14.34 -1.43
N VAL A 285 -14.75 13.15 -1.81
CA VAL A 285 -14.38 12.51 -3.09
C VAL A 285 -14.77 13.40 -4.27
N ASP A 286 -15.98 13.97 -4.25
CA ASP A 286 -16.47 14.87 -5.30
C ASP A 286 -15.69 16.20 -5.36
N SER A 287 -15.02 16.60 -4.28
CA SER A 287 -14.20 17.80 -4.21
C SER A 287 -12.78 17.63 -4.72
N VAL A 288 -12.38 16.40 -5.10
CA VAL A 288 -11.05 16.11 -5.62
C VAL A 288 -10.91 16.69 -7.04
N GLU A 289 -9.96 17.62 -7.19
CA GLU A 289 -9.63 18.24 -8.48
C GLU A 289 -8.13 18.23 -8.73
N VAL A 290 -7.73 17.96 -9.97
CA VAL A 290 -6.34 18.09 -10.40
C VAL A 290 -5.87 19.54 -10.23
N GLY A 291 -4.69 19.72 -9.64
CA GLY A 291 -4.11 21.01 -9.32
C GLY A 291 -4.33 21.48 -7.87
N ASN A 292 -5.29 20.92 -7.14
CA ASN A 292 -5.48 21.20 -5.71
C ASN A 292 -4.40 20.48 -4.87
N ASN A 293 -4.10 21.03 -3.69
CA ASN A 293 -3.21 20.32 -2.77
C ASN A 293 -4.01 19.32 -1.92
N TYR A 294 -3.44 18.17 -1.67
CA TYR A 294 -4.05 17.16 -0.80
C TYR A 294 -4.24 17.68 0.64
N THR A 295 -3.39 18.61 1.09
CA THR A 295 -3.54 19.32 2.37
C THR A 295 -4.85 20.13 2.45
N ASP A 296 -5.38 20.60 1.33
CA ASP A 296 -6.61 21.39 1.30
C ASP A 296 -7.82 20.46 1.49
N ILE A 297 -7.79 19.24 0.92
CA ILE A 297 -8.79 18.19 1.18
C ILE A 297 -8.79 17.84 2.68
N HIS A 298 -7.61 17.70 3.30
CA HIS A 298 -7.51 17.44 4.73
C HIS A 298 -8.10 18.59 5.58
N ALA A 299 -7.80 19.84 5.25
CA ALA A 299 -8.34 20.99 5.96
C ALA A 299 -9.87 21.08 5.80
N LEU A 300 -10.39 20.79 4.59
CA LEU A 300 -11.82 20.71 4.32
C LEU A 300 -12.47 19.60 5.17
N THR A 301 -11.82 18.44 5.28
CA THR A 301 -12.30 17.32 6.12
C THR A 301 -12.45 17.75 7.57
N LEU A 302 -11.43 18.36 8.16
CA LEU A 302 -11.49 18.83 9.55
C LEU A 302 -12.62 19.88 9.75
N SER A 303 -12.82 20.76 8.79
CA SER A 303 -13.92 21.74 8.83
C SER A 303 -15.29 21.04 8.81
N LYS A 304 -15.47 20.05 7.92
CA LYS A 304 -16.72 19.27 7.82
C LYS A 304 -16.97 18.41 9.06
N VAL A 305 -15.94 17.77 9.63
CA VAL A 305 -16.04 17.03 10.89
C VAL A 305 -16.46 17.98 12.02
N GLY A 306 -15.86 19.16 12.14
CA GLY A 306 -16.26 20.16 13.12
C GLY A 306 -17.73 20.57 12.97
N ALA A 307 -18.18 20.87 11.76
CA ALA A 307 -19.58 21.22 11.48
C ALA A 307 -20.54 20.06 11.84
N LEU A 308 -20.13 18.81 11.58
CA LEU A 308 -20.90 17.62 11.93
C LEU A 308 -21.04 17.44 13.45
N LEU A 309 -19.95 17.58 14.21
CA LEU A 309 -19.95 17.50 15.68
C LEU A 309 -20.89 18.55 16.29
N ARG A 310 -20.89 19.77 15.76
CA ARG A 310 -21.82 20.83 16.19
C ARG A 310 -23.28 20.51 15.81
N LYS A 311 -23.53 20.08 14.57
CA LYS A 311 -24.86 19.72 14.07
C LYS A 311 -25.54 18.65 14.95
N LEU A 312 -24.75 17.75 15.52
CA LEU A 312 -25.23 16.67 16.37
C LEU A 312 -25.18 17.00 17.88
N ASP A 313 -24.94 18.26 18.26
CA ASP A 313 -24.81 18.73 19.65
C ASP A 313 -23.75 17.96 20.47
N ILE A 314 -22.73 17.36 19.78
CA ILE A 314 -21.61 16.69 20.44
C ILE A 314 -20.62 17.70 20.99
N VAL A 315 -20.38 18.77 20.23
CA VAL A 315 -19.54 19.91 20.64
C VAL A 315 -20.32 21.20 20.47
N ASN A 316 -20.39 21.98 21.56
CA ASN A 316 -21.05 23.30 21.56
C ASN A 316 -20.01 24.42 21.46
N ALA A 317 -19.55 24.69 20.26
CA ALA A 317 -18.63 25.80 19.94
C ALA A 317 -18.90 26.32 18.52
N ASP A 318 -18.59 27.60 18.27
CA ASP A 318 -18.65 28.14 16.92
C ASP A 318 -17.54 27.56 16.03
N ASP A 319 -17.77 27.50 14.71
CA ASP A 319 -16.83 26.86 13.74
C ASP A 319 -15.43 27.48 13.82
N GLY A 320 -15.32 28.80 13.96
CA GLY A 320 -14.03 29.49 14.11
C GLY A 320 -13.29 29.05 15.38
N VAL A 321 -13.99 28.96 16.50
CA VAL A 321 -13.44 28.50 17.80
C VAL A 321 -13.04 27.04 17.72
N MET A 322 -13.86 26.21 17.06
CA MET A 322 -13.54 24.79 16.89
C MET A 322 -12.24 24.56 16.12
N LEU A 323 -12.06 25.26 15.00
CA LEU A 323 -10.86 25.14 14.18
C LEU A 323 -9.62 25.73 14.87
N GLU A 324 -9.76 26.91 15.50
CA GLU A 324 -8.67 27.55 16.26
C GLU A 324 -8.20 26.68 17.43
N ALA A 325 -9.15 26.12 18.18
CA ALA A 325 -8.86 25.20 19.29
C ALA A 325 -8.49 23.78 18.84
N ARG A 326 -8.51 23.48 17.55
CA ARG A 326 -8.21 22.18 16.95
C ARG A 326 -9.10 21.05 17.51
N LEU A 327 -10.35 21.33 17.82
CA LEU A 327 -11.28 20.34 18.36
C LEU A 327 -11.56 19.18 17.39
N PRO A 328 -11.72 19.38 16.06
CA PRO A 328 -11.93 18.28 15.13
C PRO A 328 -10.80 17.24 15.17
N GLN A 329 -9.54 17.64 15.40
CA GLN A 329 -8.40 16.74 15.49
C GLN A 329 -8.43 15.82 16.72
N LEU A 330 -9.19 16.16 17.77
CA LEU A 330 -9.41 15.27 18.92
C LEU A 330 -10.27 14.07 18.54
N PHE A 331 -11.19 14.26 17.58
CA PHE A 331 -12.10 13.24 17.09
C PHE A 331 -11.59 12.56 15.81
N MET A 332 -10.74 13.22 15.04
CA MET A 332 -10.04 12.69 13.86
C MET A 332 -8.54 12.96 13.99
N PRO A 333 -7.80 12.12 14.73
CA PRO A 333 -6.38 12.36 15.02
C PRO A 333 -5.44 11.97 13.89
N HIS A 334 -5.93 11.34 12.82
CA HIS A 334 -5.16 10.90 11.66
C HIS A 334 -5.33 11.82 10.45
N GLY A 335 -4.56 11.58 9.39
CA GLY A 335 -4.73 12.28 8.10
C GLY A 335 -5.96 11.78 7.34
N VAL A 336 -6.45 12.57 6.37
CA VAL A 336 -7.59 12.17 5.54
C VAL A 336 -7.24 11.04 4.57
N GLY A 337 -5.97 10.63 4.49
CA GLY A 337 -5.54 9.53 3.64
C GLY A 337 -4.09 9.65 3.18
N HIS A 338 -3.72 8.81 2.22
CA HIS A 338 -2.36 8.61 1.72
C HIS A 338 -2.36 8.11 0.28
N LEU A 339 -1.20 8.15 -0.40
CA LEU A 339 -1.02 7.46 -1.68
C LEU A 339 -1.18 5.94 -1.48
N LEU A 340 -1.75 5.28 -2.49
CA LEU A 340 -2.04 3.84 -2.49
C LEU A 340 -1.45 3.19 -3.75
N GLY A 341 -0.85 2.00 -3.60
CA GLY A 341 -0.25 1.28 -4.72
C GLY A 341 0.31 -0.08 -4.34
N LEU A 342 1.58 -0.31 -4.67
CA LEU A 342 2.35 -1.50 -4.25
C LEU A 342 2.57 -1.56 -2.74
N GLN A 343 2.56 -0.42 -2.09
CA GLN A 343 2.47 -0.31 -0.64
C GLN A 343 1.14 0.34 -0.29
N VAL A 344 0.56 -0.05 0.83
CA VAL A 344 -0.70 0.55 1.33
C VAL A 344 -0.47 2.04 1.59
N HIS A 345 0.53 2.38 2.41
CA HIS A 345 1.06 3.73 2.48
C HIS A 345 2.18 3.86 1.43
N ASP A 346 1.79 4.19 0.19
CA ASP A 346 2.76 4.22 -0.91
C ASP A 346 3.73 5.40 -0.79
N VAL A 347 4.88 5.25 -1.43
CA VAL A 347 6.00 6.22 -1.36
C VAL A 347 5.65 7.57 -1.98
N ALA A 348 6.50 8.57 -1.74
CA ALA A 348 6.44 9.92 -2.30
C ALA A 348 5.26 10.81 -1.84
N GLY A 349 4.50 10.45 -0.81
CA GLY A 349 3.40 11.30 -0.29
C GLY A 349 3.84 12.69 0.18
N PHE A 350 5.09 12.85 0.62
CA PHE A 350 5.66 14.15 1.02
C PHE A 350 6.57 14.77 -0.05
N GLN A 351 6.86 14.06 -1.12
CA GLN A 351 7.84 14.47 -2.11
C GLN A 351 7.21 15.41 -3.15
N GLN A 352 7.87 16.53 -3.45
CA GLN A 352 7.35 17.58 -4.32
C GLN A 352 7.94 17.57 -5.73
N ASP A 353 9.11 16.95 -5.91
CA ASP A 353 9.82 16.90 -7.19
C ASP A 353 10.69 15.65 -7.34
N LEU A 354 11.25 15.48 -8.53
CA LEU A 354 12.13 14.36 -8.87
C LEU A 354 13.45 14.34 -8.06
N ALA A 355 13.88 15.48 -7.55
CA ALA A 355 15.10 15.60 -6.73
C ALA A 355 14.91 15.15 -5.28
N GLY A 356 13.67 14.89 -4.87
CA GLY A 356 13.36 14.44 -3.51
C GLY A 356 13.12 15.58 -2.53
N THR A 357 12.76 16.78 -3.00
CA THR A 357 12.36 17.87 -2.10
C THR A 357 11.12 17.45 -1.32
N MET A 358 11.20 17.52 0.02
CA MET A 358 10.13 17.09 0.92
C MET A 358 9.34 18.26 1.48
N LYS A 359 8.02 18.15 1.47
CA LYS A 359 7.08 19.03 2.16
C LYS A 359 6.42 18.24 3.29
N PRO A 360 6.85 18.43 4.55
CA PRO A 360 6.29 17.67 5.67
C PRO A 360 4.82 18.03 5.90
N ALA A 361 4.12 17.14 6.61
CA ALA A 361 2.76 17.40 7.07
C ALA A 361 2.69 18.68 7.92
N PRO A 362 1.58 19.42 7.87
CA PRO A 362 1.37 20.58 8.73
C PRO A 362 1.44 20.18 10.21
N ALA A 363 2.04 21.03 11.05
CA ALA A 363 2.22 20.74 12.49
C ALA A 363 0.89 20.48 13.24
N TYR A 364 -0.23 21.01 12.73
CA TYR A 364 -1.56 20.77 13.29
C TYR A 364 -2.16 19.40 12.90
N SER A 365 -1.53 18.68 11.98
CA SER A 365 -1.94 17.36 11.48
C SER A 365 -0.73 16.52 11.10
N ALA A 366 0.15 16.28 12.06
CA ALA A 366 1.42 15.57 11.87
C ALA A 366 1.23 14.12 11.35
N ALA A 367 0.06 13.54 11.54
CA ALA A 367 -0.29 12.20 11.05
C ALA A 367 -0.72 12.17 9.58
N LEU A 368 -0.87 13.32 8.90
CA LEU A 368 -1.17 13.36 7.46
C LEU A 368 0.00 12.77 6.67
N ARG A 369 -0.29 11.87 5.72
CA ARG A 369 0.74 11.12 4.94
C ARG A 369 0.89 11.59 3.50
N ASN A 370 0.08 12.56 3.06
CA ASN A 370 0.16 13.10 1.71
C ASN A 370 0.06 14.63 1.75
N THR A 371 1.02 15.31 1.13
CA THR A 371 1.07 16.78 1.03
C THR A 371 1.29 17.25 -0.41
N ARG A 372 1.13 16.33 -1.37
CA ARG A 372 1.35 16.63 -2.79
C ARG A 372 0.22 17.48 -3.38
N THR A 373 0.55 18.14 -4.47
CA THR A 373 -0.45 18.57 -5.43
C THR A 373 -1.06 17.34 -6.11
N ILE A 374 -2.37 17.32 -6.26
CA ILE A 374 -3.11 16.24 -6.93
C ILE A 374 -2.89 16.37 -8.43
N GLU A 375 -2.45 15.27 -9.05
CA GLU A 375 -2.19 15.20 -10.49
C GLU A 375 -2.88 13.97 -11.08
N GLU A 376 -3.02 13.95 -12.40
CA GLU A 376 -3.63 12.82 -13.12
C GLU A 376 -2.88 11.52 -12.83
N ASN A 377 -3.61 10.41 -12.81
CA ASN A 377 -3.11 9.06 -12.55
C ASN A 377 -2.53 8.82 -11.13
N MET A 378 -2.71 9.75 -10.19
CA MET A 378 -2.48 9.46 -8.78
C MET A 378 -3.64 8.65 -8.22
N VAL A 379 -3.32 7.67 -7.36
CA VAL A 379 -4.31 6.91 -6.58
C VAL A 379 -4.01 7.13 -5.10
N PHE A 380 -5.02 7.49 -4.35
CA PHE A 380 -4.94 7.77 -2.92
C PHE A 380 -6.25 7.45 -2.21
N THR A 381 -6.22 7.30 -0.91
CA THR A 381 -7.40 7.09 -0.07
C THR A 381 -8.06 8.41 0.31
N ILE A 382 -9.35 8.38 0.60
CA ILE A 382 -10.12 9.41 1.31
C ILE A 382 -10.85 8.69 2.45
N GLU A 383 -10.41 8.90 3.67
CA GLU A 383 -10.79 8.12 4.84
C GLU A 383 -11.13 9.00 6.07
N PRO A 384 -12.17 9.85 5.97
CA PRO A 384 -12.60 10.63 7.12
C PRO A 384 -13.10 9.71 8.24
N GLY A 385 -12.87 10.08 9.50
CA GLY A 385 -13.31 9.31 10.65
C GLY A 385 -13.69 10.19 11.82
N CYS A 386 -14.45 9.61 12.76
CA CYS A 386 -14.80 10.28 14.01
C CYS A 386 -14.79 9.26 15.16
N TYR A 387 -13.92 9.48 16.14
CA TYR A 387 -13.63 8.54 17.22
C TYR A 387 -13.95 9.15 18.57
N PHE A 388 -14.57 8.35 19.48
CA PHE A 388 -15.08 8.80 20.77
C PHE A 388 -14.54 7.97 21.94
#